data_a957f3cc57966d14ab2fd6ec8772b442
#
_entry.id   a957f3cc57966d14ab2fd6ec8772b442
#
_cell.length_a   1.000
_cell.length_b   1.000
_cell.length_c   1.000
_cell.angle_alpha   90.00
_cell.angle_beta   90.00
_cell.angle_gamma   90.00
#
_symmetry.space_group_name_H-M   'P 1'
#
loop_
_entity.id
_entity.type
_entity.pdbx_description
1 polymer ?
#
loop_
_entity_poly.entity_id
_entity_poly.type
_entity_poly.pdbx_seq_one_letter_code
_entity_poly.pdbx_strand_id
1 'polypeptide(L)'
;MLINLKNANICQREGRLVLGNVNLQVNEGDFIYLIGRVGAGKSTLLKTLYCELVLDEADEATVLGHDLLTIRNKEIPALRREMGIVFQDFQLLNDRSVYKNLYFVLRATGWKDKDAINERINEVLTEIGLADKKDNMPHQLSGGEQKRIAIARAILNRPKLIIADEPTSNLDKDTTDEVMQLLKTISEQGTAILMTTHNISLLNKYPGKAFQCQDEKVEEVTVRKASENKE
;
A
#
# COMPACT_ATOMS: atom_id res chain seq x y z
N MET A 1 -9.85 -10.84 -9.81
CA MET A 1 -10.16 -9.50 -9.27
C MET A 1 -9.84 -9.50 -7.80
N LEU A 2 -9.03 -8.52 -7.33
CA LEU A 2 -8.54 -8.42 -5.95
C LEU A 2 -9.35 -7.43 -5.12
N ILE A 3 -9.82 -6.34 -5.74
CA ILE A 3 -10.75 -5.39 -5.14
C ILE A 3 -11.91 -5.19 -6.10
N ASN A 4 -13.13 -5.21 -5.58
CA ASN A 4 -14.33 -4.82 -6.31
C ASN A 4 -15.25 -4.01 -5.38
N LEU A 5 -15.29 -2.71 -5.60
CA LEU A 5 -16.26 -1.82 -4.97
C LEU A 5 -17.25 -1.36 -6.03
N LYS A 6 -18.56 -1.43 -5.72
CA LYS A 6 -19.66 -0.87 -6.52
C LYS A 6 -20.53 0.00 -5.61
N ASN A 7 -20.69 1.25 -6.00
CA ASN A 7 -21.51 2.23 -5.29
C ASN A 7 -21.23 2.28 -3.78
N ALA A 8 -19.95 2.14 -3.40
CA ALA A 8 -19.55 2.12 -1.99
C ALA A 8 -19.48 3.54 -1.40
N ASN A 9 -20.09 3.72 -0.23
CA ASN A 9 -20.03 4.96 0.53
C ASN A 9 -18.95 4.86 1.61
N ILE A 10 -17.92 5.69 1.48
CA ILE A 10 -16.75 5.67 2.38
C ILE A 10 -16.93 6.76 3.43
N CYS A 11 -17.04 6.35 4.69
CA CYS A 11 -17.27 7.24 5.82
C CYS A 11 -16.09 7.29 6.79
N GLN A 12 -16.01 8.36 7.57
CA GLN A 12 -15.18 8.46 8.77
C GLN A 12 -15.89 7.81 9.96
N ARG A 13 -15.17 7.64 11.09
CA ARG A 13 -15.65 6.94 12.29
C ARG A 13 -17.00 7.44 12.82
N GLU A 14 -17.39 8.68 12.58
CA GLU A 14 -18.64 9.28 13.04
C GLU A 14 -19.77 9.22 12.00
N GLY A 15 -19.64 8.35 10.98
CA GLY A 15 -20.62 8.23 9.90
C GLY A 15 -20.61 9.40 8.91
N ARG A 16 -19.64 10.30 8.98
CA ARG A 16 -19.51 11.40 8.02
C ARG A 16 -19.05 10.86 6.68
N LEU A 17 -19.87 11.03 5.63
CA LEU A 17 -19.52 10.68 4.26
C LEU A 17 -18.28 11.46 3.81
N VAL A 18 -17.33 10.75 3.21
CA VAL A 18 -16.09 11.31 2.66
C VAL A 18 -15.99 11.09 1.15
N LEU A 19 -16.39 9.90 0.68
CA LEU A 19 -16.46 9.57 -0.74
C LEU A 19 -17.75 8.77 -0.96
N GLY A 20 -18.57 9.23 -1.90
CA GLY A 20 -19.85 8.61 -2.24
C GLY A 20 -19.80 7.87 -3.57
N ASN A 21 -20.59 6.78 -3.67
CA ASN A 21 -20.75 5.98 -4.89
C ASN A 21 -19.42 5.55 -5.52
N VAL A 22 -18.46 5.13 -4.69
CA VAL A 22 -17.13 4.71 -5.15
C VAL A 22 -17.23 3.43 -5.95
N ASN A 23 -16.71 3.47 -7.18
CA ASN A 23 -16.55 2.32 -8.06
C ASN A 23 -15.05 2.11 -8.30
N LEU A 24 -14.48 1.01 -7.80
CA LEU A 24 -13.05 0.71 -7.91
C LEU A 24 -12.83 -0.77 -8.13
N GLN A 25 -12.14 -1.11 -9.21
CA GLN A 25 -11.73 -2.48 -9.51
C GLN A 25 -10.21 -2.57 -9.61
N VAL A 26 -9.64 -3.58 -8.94
CA VAL A 26 -8.21 -3.89 -8.96
C VAL A 26 -8.03 -5.36 -9.31
N ASN A 27 -7.20 -5.65 -10.31
CA ASN A 27 -6.84 -6.99 -10.73
C ASN A 27 -5.36 -7.30 -10.38
N GLU A 28 -4.97 -8.56 -10.50
CA GLU A 28 -3.58 -8.99 -10.32
C GLU A 28 -2.67 -8.22 -11.30
N GLY A 29 -1.53 -7.74 -10.81
CA GLY A 29 -0.56 -6.97 -11.58
C GLY A 29 -0.94 -5.53 -11.90
N ASP A 30 -2.13 -5.05 -11.50
CA ASP A 30 -2.48 -3.64 -11.67
C ASP A 30 -1.56 -2.74 -10.84
N PHE A 31 -1.17 -1.60 -11.45
CA PHE A 31 -0.52 -0.50 -10.74
C PHE A 31 -1.44 0.71 -10.76
N ILE A 32 -2.02 1.03 -9.61
CA ILE A 32 -3.09 2.04 -9.49
C ILE A 32 -2.68 3.16 -8.55
N TYR A 33 -2.88 4.37 -9.02
CA TYR A 33 -2.73 5.61 -8.26
C TYR A 33 -4.08 6.15 -7.82
N LEU A 34 -4.22 6.44 -6.53
CA LEU A 34 -5.26 7.32 -6.01
C LEU A 34 -4.66 8.72 -5.86
N ILE A 35 -5.06 9.63 -6.72
CA ILE A 35 -4.57 11.02 -6.72
C ILE A 35 -5.63 11.97 -6.16
N GLY A 36 -5.21 13.11 -5.67
CA GLY A 36 -6.09 14.15 -5.13
C GLY A 36 -5.43 14.96 -4.04
N ARG A 37 -6.06 16.07 -3.68
CA ARG A 37 -5.56 16.99 -2.63
C ARG A 37 -5.50 16.30 -1.27
N VAL A 38 -4.73 16.86 -0.35
CA VAL A 38 -4.77 16.47 1.07
C VAL A 38 -6.19 16.64 1.59
N GLY A 39 -6.71 15.66 2.31
CA GLY A 39 -8.08 15.68 2.82
C GLY A 39 -9.15 15.17 1.83
N ALA A 40 -8.82 14.81 0.59
CA ALA A 40 -9.79 14.31 -0.41
C ALA A 40 -10.31 12.88 -0.16
N GLY A 41 -10.01 12.25 0.98
CA GLY A 41 -10.54 10.93 1.32
C GLY A 41 -9.68 9.74 0.91
N LYS A 42 -8.52 9.93 0.25
CA LYS A 42 -7.65 8.84 -0.21
C LYS A 42 -7.28 7.85 0.89
N SER A 43 -6.70 8.32 1.99
CA SER A 43 -6.33 7.47 3.14
C SER A 43 -7.56 6.86 3.83
N THR A 44 -8.71 7.53 3.80
CA THR A 44 -9.97 6.98 4.33
C THR A 44 -10.41 5.77 3.51
N LEU A 45 -10.37 5.87 2.18
CA LEU A 45 -10.63 4.75 1.27
C LEU A 45 -9.67 3.59 1.54
N LEU A 46 -8.35 3.85 1.62
CA LEU A 46 -7.39 2.78 1.92
C LEU A 46 -7.70 2.11 3.26
N LYS A 47 -8.01 2.88 4.31
CA LYS A 47 -8.36 2.37 5.65
C LYS A 47 -9.61 1.49 5.65
N THR A 48 -10.57 1.80 4.80
CA THR A 48 -11.76 0.96 4.59
C THR A 48 -11.38 -0.37 3.93
N LEU A 49 -10.50 -0.36 2.91
CA LEU A 49 -10.09 -1.58 2.20
C LEU A 49 -9.37 -2.60 3.09
N TYR A 50 -8.62 -2.17 4.11
CA TYR A 50 -8.02 -3.07 5.10
C TYR A 50 -8.76 -3.13 6.44
N CYS A 51 -10.03 -2.70 6.45
CA CYS A 51 -10.94 -2.79 7.60
C CYS A 51 -10.45 -2.08 8.88
N GLU A 52 -9.72 -0.96 8.77
CA GLU A 52 -9.51 -0.04 9.91
C GLU A 52 -10.73 0.86 10.12
N LEU A 53 -11.44 1.15 9.02
CA LEU A 53 -12.75 1.78 9.02
C LEU A 53 -13.79 0.78 8.50
N VAL A 54 -14.98 0.86 9.06
CA VAL A 54 -16.11 0.01 8.65
C VAL A 54 -16.69 0.56 7.35
N LEU A 55 -17.12 -0.33 6.48
CA LEU A 55 -17.93 0.00 5.30
C LEU A 55 -19.38 -0.40 5.61
N ASP A 56 -20.26 0.59 5.64
CA ASP A 56 -21.66 0.36 6.02
C ASP A 56 -22.59 0.20 4.81
N GLU A 57 -22.21 0.74 3.64
CA GLU A 57 -23.09 0.78 2.46
C GLU A 57 -22.32 0.63 1.16
N ALA A 58 -22.73 -0.36 0.36
CA ALA A 58 -22.29 -0.59 -1.02
C ALA A 58 -23.23 -1.60 -1.69
N ASP A 59 -23.28 -1.62 -3.03
CA ASP A 59 -23.94 -2.71 -3.77
C ASP A 59 -23.09 -3.98 -3.74
N GLU A 60 -21.76 -3.81 -3.91
CA GLU A 60 -20.76 -4.88 -3.79
C GLU A 60 -19.47 -4.28 -3.18
N ALA A 61 -18.87 -5.02 -2.25
CA ALA A 61 -17.60 -4.60 -1.65
C ALA A 61 -16.75 -5.80 -1.26
N THR A 62 -15.90 -6.24 -2.16
CA THR A 62 -15.00 -7.37 -1.88
C THR A 62 -13.53 -6.98 -1.99
N VAL A 63 -12.72 -7.50 -1.07
CA VAL A 63 -11.25 -7.37 -1.07
C VAL A 63 -10.66 -8.75 -0.82
N LEU A 64 -9.85 -9.24 -1.75
CA LEU A 64 -9.20 -10.57 -1.69
C LEU A 64 -10.22 -11.70 -1.41
N GLY A 65 -11.44 -11.58 -1.96
CA GLY A 65 -12.52 -12.55 -1.76
C GLY A 65 -13.31 -12.39 -0.45
N HIS A 66 -12.93 -11.46 0.44
CA HIS A 66 -13.68 -11.14 1.64
C HIS A 66 -14.70 -10.04 1.35
N ASP A 67 -15.95 -10.26 1.74
CA ASP A 67 -17.01 -9.26 1.65
C ASP A 67 -16.90 -8.29 2.86
N LEU A 68 -16.62 -7.02 2.57
CA LEU A 68 -16.41 -5.99 3.60
C LEU A 68 -17.68 -5.60 4.35
N LEU A 69 -18.87 -5.84 3.75
CA LEU A 69 -20.17 -5.54 4.39
C LEU A 69 -20.50 -6.54 5.50
N THR A 70 -19.99 -7.78 5.38
CA THR A 70 -20.33 -8.88 6.29
C THR A 70 -19.14 -9.40 7.09
N ILE A 71 -17.93 -8.92 6.82
CA ILE A 71 -16.70 -9.38 7.49
C ILE A 71 -16.75 -9.14 8.99
N ARG A 72 -16.49 -10.17 9.78
CA ARG A 72 -16.46 -10.09 11.23
C ARG A 72 -15.05 -9.75 11.74
N ASN A 73 -14.95 -9.10 12.89
CA ASN A 73 -13.67 -8.71 13.50
C ASN A 73 -12.64 -9.86 13.58
N LYS A 74 -13.09 -11.10 13.81
CA LYS A 74 -12.22 -12.28 13.87
C LYS A 74 -11.63 -12.69 12.50
N GLU A 75 -12.21 -12.24 11.40
CA GLU A 75 -11.80 -12.55 10.03
C GLU A 75 -10.84 -11.48 9.46
N ILE A 76 -10.88 -10.25 9.99
CA ILE A 76 -10.00 -9.15 9.57
C ILE A 76 -8.50 -9.51 9.62
N PRO A 77 -7.98 -10.22 10.64
CA PRO A 77 -6.59 -10.65 10.65
C PRO A 77 -6.23 -11.58 9.49
N ALA A 78 -7.17 -12.41 9.00
CA ALA A 78 -6.94 -13.27 7.83
C ALA A 78 -6.80 -12.41 6.56
N LEU A 79 -7.76 -11.52 6.32
CA LEU A 79 -7.69 -10.55 5.22
C LEU A 79 -6.36 -9.78 5.22
N ARG A 80 -5.96 -9.22 6.36
CA ARG A 80 -4.73 -8.42 6.47
C ARG A 80 -3.43 -9.23 6.27
N ARG A 81 -3.45 -10.55 6.43
CA ARG A 81 -2.29 -11.42 6.13
C ARG A 81 -2.07 -11.60 4.63
N GLU A 82 -3.12 -11.47 3.83
CA GLU A 82 -3.09 -11.65 2.38
C GLU A 82 -2.69 -10.37 1.65
N MET A 83 -2.59 -9.22 2.34
CA MET A 83 -2.19 -7.94 1.80
C MET A 83 -0.93 -7.38 2.46
N GLY A 84 -0.18 -6.59 1.70
CA GLY A 84 0.88 -5.74 2.22
C GLY A 84 0.34 -4.34 2.50
N ILE A 85 0.72 -3.73 3.63
CA ILE A 85 0.33 -2.36 3.96
C ILE A 85 1.59 -1.54 4.18
N VAL A 86 1.74 -0.45 3.41
CA VAL A 86 2.79 0.55 3.56
C VAL A 86 2.15 1.85 4.03
N PHE A 87 2.42 2.22 5.27
CA PHE A 87 1.88 3.43 5.87
C PHE A 87 2.68 4.68 5.46
N GLN A 88 2.05 5.83 5.53
CA GLN A 88 2.69 7.13 5.31
C GLN A 88 3.88 7.33 6.25
N ASP A 89 3.65 7.16 7.56
CA ASP A 89 4.70 7.04 8.55
C ASP A 89 5.23 5.62 8.53
N PHE A 90 6.52 5.43 8.62
CA PHE A 90 7.16 4.11 8.47
C PHE A 90 6.58 3.04 9.40
N GLN A 91 6.09 3.43 10.58
CA GLN A 91 5.55 2.56 11.63
C GLN A 91 6.47 1.37 11.94
N LEU A 92 7.78 1.62 11.94
CA LEU A 92 8.76 0.67 12.42
C LEU A 92 8.81 0.70 13.95
N LEU A 93 9.04 -0.47 14.54
CA LEU A 93 9.24 -0.59 15.99
C LEU A 93 10.62 -0.07 16.34
N ASN A 94 10.70 1.10 16.99
CA ASN A 94 11.96 1.81 17.25
C ASN A 94 12.82 1.15 18.32
N ASP A 95 12.25 0.27 19.13
CA ASP A 95 12.92 -0.53 20.16
C ASP A 95 13.56 -1.81 19.63
N ARG A 96 13.50 -2.05 18.30
CA ARG A 96 13.91 -3.30 17.66
C ARG A 96 14.71 -3.04 16.39
N SER A 97 15.69 -3.94 16.13
CA SER A 97 16.43 -3.91 14.87
C SER A 97 15.53 -4.21 13.66
N VAL A 98 16.04 -3.94 12.46
CA VAL A 98 15.38 -4.30 11.18
C VAL A 98 14.98 -5.77 11.20
N TYR A 99 15.90 -6.68 11.50
CA TYR A 99 15.60 -8.11 11.62
C TYR A 99 14.42 -8.39 12.55
N LYS A 100 14.43 -7.81 13.76
CA LYS A 100 13.36 -8.03 14.75
C LYS A 100 12.01 -7.43 14.32
N ASN A 101 12.02 -6.33 13.57
CA ASN A 101 10.82 -5.77 12.95
C ASN A 101 10.19 -6.76 11.98
N LEU A 102 10.98 -7.34 11.07
CA LEU A 102 10.50 -8.29 10.07
C LEU A 102 10.12 -9.64 10.71
N TYR A 103 10.96 -10.13 11.63
CA TYR A 103 10.70 -11.36 12.39
C TYR A 103 9.37 -11.30 13.14
N PHE A 104 9.10 -10.17 13.80
CA PHE A 104 7.84 -9.98 14.52
C PHE A 104 6.61 -10.17 13.62
N VAL A 105 6.64 -9.62 12.40
CA VAL A 105 5.51 -9.74 11.46
C VAL A 105 5.33 -11.19 11.03
N LEU A 106 6.39 -11.89 10.63
CA LEU A 106 6.29 -13.31 10.25
C LEU A 106 5.74 -14.17 11.39
N ARG A 107 6.22 -13.94 12.62
CA ARG A 107 5.66 -14.63 13.81
C ARG A 107 4.19 -14.34 14.04
N ALA A 108 3.80 -13.08 13.93
CA ALA A 108 2.41 -12.63 14.11
C ALA A 108 1.48 -13.18 13.00
N THR A 109 2.02 -13.42 11.81
CA THR A 109 1.26 -14.00 10.68
C THR A 109 1.28 -15.53 10.63
N GLY A 110 1.89 -16.17 11.64
CA GLY A 110 1.76 -17.63 11.86
C GLY A 110 2.95 -18.47 11.43
N TRP A 111 4.05 -17.86 10.99
CA TRP A 111 5.29 -18.60 10.69
C TRP A 111 5.90 -19.17 11.97
N LYS A 112 6.27 -20.45 11.96
CA LYS A 112 6.79 -21.15 13.15
C LYS A 112 8.24 -21.55 13.00
N ASP A 113 8.65 -21.94 11.80
CA ASP A 113 10.00 -22.41 11.49
C ASP A 113 10.97 -21.23 11.47
N LYS A 114 12.03 -21.30 12.30
CA LYS A 114 13.02 -20.23 12.43
C LYS A 114 13.92 -20.12 11.21
N ASP A 115 14.25 -21.24 10.57
CA ASP A 115 15.15 -21.23 9.41
C ASP A 115 14.42 -20.66 8.19
N ALA A 116 13.17 -21.05 7.94
CA ALA A 116 12.31 -20.45 6.93
C ALA A 116 12.09 -18.95 7.15
N ILE A 117 11.90 -18.51 8.41
CA ILE A 117 11.79 -17.08 8.75
C ILE A 117 13.09 -16.34 8.43
N ASN A 118 14.25 -16.89 8.82
CA ASN A 118 15.54 -16.30 8.54
C ASN A 118 15.81 -16.18 7.03
N GLU A 119 15.53 -17.25 6.29
CA GLU A 119 15.65 -17.27 4.84
C GLU A 119 14.78 -16.18 4.20
N ARG A 120 13.50 -16.11 4.57
CA ARG A 120 12.58 -15.09 4.04
C ARG A 120 13.01 -13.66 4.36
N ILE A 121 13.49 -13.40 5.57
CA ILE A 121 14.01 -12.09 5.94
C ILE A 121 15.23 -11.72 5.09
N ASN A 122 16.18 -12.65 4.90
CA ASN A 122 17.35 -12.40 4.07
C ASN A 122 16.97 -12.18 2.60
N GLU A 123 16.02 -12.95 2.06
CA GLU A 123 15.47 -12.79 0.73
C GLU A 123 14.92 -11.38 0.51
N VAL A 124 14.00 -10.91 1.37
CA VAL A 124 13.39 -9.59 1.20
C VAL A 124 14.39 -8.45 1.44
N LEU A 125 15.33 -8.58 2.37
CA LEU A 125 16.36 -7.58 2.59
C LEU A 125 17.31 -7.46 1.39
N THR A 126 17.60 -8.57 0.73
CA THR A 126 18.38 -8.58 -0.52
C THR A 126 17.59 -7.92 -1.65
N GLU A 127 16.30 -8.25 -1.79
CA GLU A 127 15.41 -7.68 -2.80
C GLU A 127 15.32 -6.15 -2.73
N ILE A 128 15.30 -5.58 -1.51
CA ILE A 128 15.27 -4.13 -1.30
C ILE A 128 16.66 -3.47 -1.23
N GLY A 129 17.76 -4.24 -1.41
CA GLY A 129 19.14 -3.75 -1.38
C GLY A 129 19.64 -3.30 0.00
N LEU A 130 19.14 -3.90 1.10
CA LEU A 130 19.49 -3.53 2.49
C LEU A 130 19.89 -4.73 3.35
N ALA A 131 20.51 -5.75 2.75
CA ALA A 131 20.96 -6.94 3.47
C ALA A 131 22.00 -6.65 4.57
N ASP A 132 22.84 -5.63 4.35
CA ASP A 132 23.85 -5.14 5.32
C ASP A 132 23.24 -4.39 6.51
N LYS A 133 21.98 -3.96 6.43
CA LYS A 133 21.28 -3.19 7.49
C LYS A 133 20.46 -4.04 8.44
N LYS A 134 20.56 -5.36 8.34
CA LYS A 134 19.75 -6.33 9.10
C LYS A 134 19.72 -6.08 10.60
N ASP A 135 20.86 -5.73 11.17
CA ASP A 135 21.02 -5.55 12.62
C ASP A 135 20.87 -4.07 13.06
N ASN A 136 20.74 -3.14 12.12
CA ASN A 136 20.56 -1.73 12.42
C ASN A 136 19.21 -1.47 13.10
N MET A 137 19.21 -0.44 13.97
CA MET A 137 17.97 0.10 14.54
C MET A 137 17.34 1.11 13.57
N PRO A 138 16.02 1.31 13.57
CA PRO A 138 15.35 2.26 12.66
C PRO A 138 15.96 3.66 12.66
N HIS A 139 16.35 4.19 13.83
CA HIS A 139 16.97 5.51 13.95
C HIS A 139 18.38 5.64 13.32
N GLN A 140 18.99 4.52 12.95
CA GLN A 140 20.29 4.47 12.26
C GLN A 140 20.14 4.46 10.72
N LEU A 141 18.90 4.46 10.24
CA LEU A 141 18.56 4.40 8.82
C LEU A 141 18.12 5.77 8.30
N SER A 142 18.46 6.09 7.07
CA SER A 142 17.88 7.23 6.35
C SER A 142 16.37 7.05 6.15
N GLY A 143 15.64 8.12 5.84
CA GLY A 143 14.21 8.05 5.56
C GLY A 143 13.87 7.10 4.40
N GLY A 144 14.69 7.09 3.34
CA GLY A 144 14.53 6.18 2.21
C GLY A 144 14.78 4.72 2.58
N GLU A 145 15.82 4.44 3.39
CA GLU A 145 16.06 3.09 3.91
C GLU A 145 14.91 2.62 4.80
N GLN A 146 14.39 3.47 5.69
CA GLN A 146 13.22 3.15 6.51
C GLN A 146 11.98 2.86 5.64
N LYS A 147 11.76 3.60 4.55
CA LYS A 147 10.66 3.35 3.63
C LYS A 147 10.83 2.01 2.92
N ARG A 148 12.04 1.68 2.45
CA ARG A 148 12.31 0.36 1.85
C ARG A 148 12.12 -0.77 2.86
N ILE A 149 12.50 -0.61 4.13
CA ILE A 149 12.19 -1.60 5.18
C ILE A 149 10.68 -1.72 5.41
N ALA A 150 9.92 -0.62 5.35
CA ALA A 150 8.46 -0.70 5.45
C ALA A 150 7.84 -1.46 4.27
N ILE A 151 8.41 -1.33 3.05
CA ILE A 151 8.02 -2.12 1.88
C ILE A 151 8.44 -3.59 2.07
N ALA A 152 9.67 -3.88 2.52
CA ALA A 152 10.11 -5.23 2.84
C ALA A 152 9.15 -5.92 3.81
N ARG A 153 8.72 -5.21 4.85
CA ARG A 153 7.70 -5.70 5.79
C ARG A 153 6.38 -6.04 5.09
N ALA A 154 5.96 -5.22 4.13
CA ALA A 154 4.71 -5.43 3.40
C ALA A 154 4.77 -6.67 2.48
N ILE A 155 5.93 -7.01 1.90
CA ILE A 155 6.08 -8.15 0.98
C ILE A 155 6.46 -9.48 1.66
N LEU A 156 6.64 -9.51 2.99
CA LEU A 156 7.06 -10.71 3.73
C LEU A 156 6.20 -11.94 3.43
N ASN A 157 4.90 -11.79 3.40
CA ASN A 157 3.94 -12.88 3.17
C ASN A 157 3.61 -13.10 1.68
N ARG A 158 4.39 -12.54 0.75
CA ARG A 158 4.15 -12.62 -0.70
C ARG A 158 2.69 -12.24 -1.05
N PRO A 159 2.25 -11.01 -0.69
CA PRO A 159 0.86 -10.60 -0.87
C PRO A 159 0.51 -10.48 -2.36
N LYS A 160 -0.77 -10.70 -2.69
CA LYS A 160 -1.30 -10.42 -4.03
C LYS A 160 -1.60 -8.94 -4.24
N LEU A 161 -1.75 -8.18 -3.15
CA LEU A 161 -2.13 -6.77 -3.15
C LEU A 161 -1.28 -6.01 -2.12
N ILE A 162 -0.71 -4.89 -2.54
CA ILE A 162 -0.11 -3.90 -1.65
C ILE A 162 -0.95 -2.63 -1.68
N ILE A 163 -1.31 -2.15 -0.49
CA ILE A 163 -1.94 -0.86 -0.26
C ILE A 163 -0.89 0.07 0.35
N ALA A 164 -0.56 1.17 -0.34
CA ALA A 164 0.49 2.11 0.08
C ALA A 164 -0.06 3.52 0.22
N ASP A 165 -0.01 4.06 1.43
CA ASP A 165 -0.44 5.44 1.70
C ASP A 165 0.76 6.39 1.61
N GLU A 166 0.80 7.22 0.56
CA GLU A 166 1.87 8.21 0.30
C GLU A 166 3.30 7.63 0.46
N PRO A 167 3.64 6.51 -0.23
CA PRO A 167 4.90 5.80 0.02
C PRO A 167 6.16 6.60 -0.33
N THR A 168 6.02 7.71 -1.05
CA THR A 168 7.12 8.58 -1.48
C THR A 168 7.10 9.96 -0.82
N SER A 169 6.21 10.19 0.15
CA SER A 169 6.14 11.48 0.85
C SER A 169 7.41 11.75 1.66
N ASN A 170 7.84 13.01 1.69
CA ASN A 170 9.02 13.48 2.42
C ASN A 170 10.35 12.85 1.99
N LEU A 171 10.43 12.30 0.77
CA LEU A 171 11.65 11.79 0.17
C LEU A 171 12.16 12.77 -0.90
N ASP A 172 13.48 12.85 -1.04
CA ASP A 172 14.10 13.52 -2.18
C ASP A 172 13.81 12.78 -3.48
N LYS A 173 14.18 13.37 -4.62
CA LYS A 173 13.85 12.84 -5.93
C LYS A 173 14.49 11.48 -6.20
N ASP A 174 15.77 11.32 -5.85
CA ASP A 174 16.51 10.07 -6.13
C ASP A 174 15.97 8.94 -5.29
N THR A 175 15.74 9.17 -4.00
CA THR A 175 15.12 8.21 -3.09
C THR A 175 13.67 7.88 -3.50
N THR A 176 12.91 8.87 -3.99
CA THR A 176 11.57 8.66 -4.56
C THR A 176 11.63 7.69 -5.74
N ASP A 177 12.60 7.89 -6.64
CA ASP A 177 12.79 7.02 -7.80
C ASP A 177 13.16 5.59 -7.39
N GLU A 178 14.02 5.40 -6.38
CA GLU A 178 14.37 4.08 -5.85
C GLU A 178 13.14 3.34 -5.29
N VAL A 179 12.31 4.04 -4.50
CA VAL A 179 11.08 3.47 -3.93
C VAL A 179 10.07 3.12 -5.03
N MET A 180 9.89 3.99 -6.02
CA MET A 180 8.97 3.75 -7.13
C MET A 180 9.44 2.60 -8.01
N GLN A 181 10.75 2.50 -8.29
CA GLN A 181 11.31 1.39 -9.05
C GLN A 181 11.11 0.06 -8.31
N LEU A 182 11.33 0.03 -7.00
CA LEU A 182 11.06 -1.15 -6.17
C LEU A 182 9.59 -1.57 -6.25
N LEU A 183 8.64 -0.64 -6.05
CA LEU A 183 7.21 -0.94 -6.16
C LEU A 183 6.83 -1.42 -7.57
N LYS A 184 7.46 -0.86 -8.61
CA LYS A 184 7.22 -1.28 -9.99
C LYS A 184 7.72 -2.70 -10.24
N THR A 185 8.92 -3.03 -9.78
CA THR A 185 9.48 -4.40 -9.86
C THR A 185 8.57 -5.41 -9.16
N ILE A 186 8.07 -5.09 -7.96
CA ILE A 186 7.13 -5.93 -7.22
C ILE A 186 5.82 -6.13 -8.02
N SER A 187 5.33 -5.07 -8.67
CA SER A 187 4.11 -5.17 -9.50
C SER A 187 4.32 -6.04 -10.74
N GLU A 188 5.48 -5.94 -11.39
CA GLU A 188 5.85 -6.77 -12.55
C GLU A 188 5.97 -8.26 -12.21
N GLN A 189 6.19 -8.59 -10.94
CA GLN A 189 6.16 -9.96 -10.42
C GLN A 189 4.72 -10.46 -10.14
N GLY A 190 3.69 -9.64 -10.42
CA GLY A 190 2.28 -10.03 -10.32
C GLY A 190 1.54 -9.49 -9.11
N THR A 191 2.20 -8.82 -8.15
CA THR A 191 1.54 -8.16 -7.02
C THR A 191 0.85 -6.88 -7.49
N ALA A 192 -0.45 -6.73 -7.23
CA ALA A 192 -1.13 -5.47 -7.52
C ALA A 192 -0.71 -4.38 -6.51
N ILE A 193 -0.55 -3.15 -6.99
CA ILE A 193 -0.22 -1.98 -6.17
C ILE A 193 -1.35 -0.96 -6.27
N LEU A 194 -1.90 -0.59 -5.11
CA LEU A 194 -2.81 0.54 -4.97
C LEU A 194 -2.14 1.57 -4.05
N MET A 195 -1.71 2.69 -4.60
CA MET A 195 -1.01 3.71 -3.84
C MET A 195 -1.66 5.09 -3.92
N THR A 196 -1.61 5.82 -2.82
CA THR A 196 -1.98 7.24 -2.84
C THR A 196 -0.76 8.11 -3.17
N THR A 197 -0.99 9.20 -3.88
CA THR A 197 0.02 10.25 -4.08
C THR A 197 -0.65 11.59 -4.40
N HIS A 198 0.00 12.68 -4.03
CA HIS A 198 -0.31 14.03 -4.52
C HIS A 198 0.67 14.48 -5.61
N ASN A 199 1.72 13.70 -5.89
CA ASN A 199 2.72 14.00 -6.90
C ASN A 199 2.36 13.35 -8.26
N ILE A 200 1.64 14.11 -9.08
CA ILE A 200 1.18 13.65 -10.40
C ILE A 200 2.35 13.36 -11.37
N SER A 201 3.53 14.00 -11.17
CA SER A 201 4.68 13.77 -12.04
C SER A 201 5.18 12.31 -12.02
N LEU A 202 4.91 11.57 -10.95
CA LEU A 202 5.24 10.15 -10.86
C LEU A 202 4.55 9.31 -11.93
N LEU A 203 3.32 9.66 -12.31
CA LEU A 203 2.52 8.91 -13.30
C LEU A 203 3.13 9.00 -14.70
N ASN A 204 3.85 10.08 -15.00
CA ASN A 204 4.55 10.24 -16.28
C ASN A 204 5.74 9.28 -16.41
N LYS A 205 6.47 9.08 -15.30
CA LYS A 205 7.66 8.24 -15.25
C LYS A 205 7.32 6.76 -14.99
N TYR A 206 6.33 6.51 -14.16
CA TYR A 206 5.87 5.19 -13.74
C TYR A 206 4.40 5.00 -14.13
N PRO A 207 4.10 4.58 -15.38
CA PRO A 207 2.73 4.48 -15.87
C PRO A 207 1.89 3.49 -15.06
N GLY A 208 0.62 3.85 -14.84
CA GLY A 208 -0.39 3.06 -14.16
C GLY A 208 -1.78 3.68 -14.35
N LYS A 209 -2.83 2.97 -13.92
CA LYS A 209 -4.19 3.52 -13.88
C LYS A 209 -4.25 4.60 -12.82
N ALA A 210 -5.02 5.65 -13.04
CA ALA A 210 -5.18 6.73 -12.08
C ALA A 210 -6.66 6.97 -11.76
N PHE A 211 -6.96 7.08 -10.47
CA PHE A 211 -8.27 7.46 -9.96
C PHE A 211 -8.12 8.76 -9.18
N GLN A 212 -8.90 9.77 -9.53
CA GLN A 212 -8.90 11.06 -8.85
C GLN A 212 -9.97 11.09 -7.76
N CYS A 213 -9.53 11.38 -6.55
CA CYS A 213 -10.42 11.69 -5.41
C CYS A 213 -10.64 13.21 -5.37
N GLN A 214 -11.85 13.64 -5.67
CA GLN A 214 -12.24 15.05 -5.67
C GLN A 214 -13.77 15.19 -5.48
N ASP A 215 -14.20 16.23 -4.75
CA ASP A 215 -15.62 16.56 -4.56
C ASP A 215 -16.46 15.34 -4.11
N GLU A 216 -15.95 14.60 -3.11
CA GLU A 216 -16.54 13.38 -2.55
C GLU A 216 -16.72 12.23 -3.56
N LYS A 217 -16.00 12.24 -4.69
CA LYS A 217 -16.05 11.21 -5.75
C LYS A 217 -14.69 10.60 -6.01
N VAL A 218 -14.73 9.41 -6.62
CA VAL A 218 -13.56 8.72 -7.16
C VAL A 218 -13.84 8.41 -8.62
N GLU A 219 -13.06 9.01 -9.51
CA GLU A 219 -13.24 8.86 -10.95
C GLU A 219 -11.93 8.41 -11.62
N GLU A 220 -12.00 7.47 -12.54
CA GLU A 220 -10.84 7.09 -13.35
C GLU A 220 -10.47 8.24 -14.30
N VAL A 221 -9.20 8.60 -14.31
CA VAL A 221 -8.68 9.71 -15.12
C VAL A 221 -7.52 9.25 -16.00
N THR A 222 -7.51 9.75 -17.22
CA THR A 222 -6.37 9.56 -18.12
C THR A 222 -5.35 10.69 -17.88
N VAL A 223 -4.19 10.36 -17.31
CA VAL A 223 -3.09 11.32 -17.19
C VAL A 223 -2.42 11.45 -18.55
N ARG A 224 -2.63 12.58 -19.22
CA ARG A 224 -1.93 12.89 -20.47
C ARG A 224 -0.46 13.12 -20.13
N LYS A 225 0.46 12.48 -20.88
CA LYS A 225 1.88 12.84 -20.84
C LYS A 225 1.97 14.34 -21.15
N ALA A 226 2.63 15.09 -20.27
CA ALA A 226 2.99 16.47 -20.63
C ALA A 226 3.77 16.39 -21.94
N SER A 227 3.23 16.98 -23.01
CA SER A 227 3.97 17.15 -24.25
C SER A 227 5.25 17.88 -23.88
N GLU A 228 6.40 17.32 -24.25
CA GLU A 228 7.68 18.03 -24.25
C GLU A 228 7.48 19.27 -25.12
N ASN A 229 7.20 20.40 -24.49
CA ASN A 229 7.40 21.67 -25.16
C ASN A 229 8.92 21.83 -25.32
N LYS A 230 9.41 21.46 -26.50
CA LYS A 230 10.68 21.92 -26.99
C LYS A 230 10.53 23.42 -27.23
N GLU A 231 11.17 24.23 -26.43
CA GLU A 231 11.73 25.51 -26.81
C GLU A 231 13.26 25.44 -26.70
#